data_757835f762b3cfc3768a42ec62c38043
#
_entry.id   757835f762b3cfc3768a42ec62c38043
#
_cell.length_a   1.000
_cell.length_b   1.000
_cell.length_c   1.000
_cell.angle_alpha   90.00
_cell.angle_beta   90.00
_cell.angle_gamma   90.00
#
_symmetry.space_group_name_H-M   'P 1'
#
loop_
_entity.id
_entity.type
_entity.pdbx_description
1 polymer ?
#
loop_
_entity_poly.entity_id
_entity_poly.type
_entity_poly.pdbx_seq_one_letter_code
_entity_poly.pdbx_strand_id
1 'polypeptide(L)'
;MGHQVVHFEVVGKDANALRGYYGDLFGWKFSEPMGPTDYSVLEEQEGIGGGIGAGPDGYSGHVTFYVQVDDVGASLDRAESLGGKKMMGPDEVPGVGIVIGLFSDPEGHVIGLMSPAAGS
;
A
#
# COMPACT_ATOMS: atom_id res chain seq x y z
N MET A 1 19.57 7.69 9.39
CA MET A 1 19.22 7.11 8.09
C MET A 1 17.73 7.26 7.81
N GLY A 2 17.38 7.41 6.56
CA GLY A 2 15.97 7.53 6.17
C GLY A 2 15.23 6.22 6.30
N HIS A 3 13.93 6.32 6.40
CA HIS A 3 13.04 5.15 6.39
C HIS A 3 13.06 4.49 5.03
N GLN A 4 12.80 3.18 4.99
CA GLN A 4 12.90 2.39 3.76
C GLN A 4 11.57 2.25 3.05
N VAL A 5 11.61 2.29 1.73
CA VAL A 5 10.47 1.87 0.91
C VAL A 5 10.46 0.34 0.89
N VAL A 6 9.33 -0.26 1.29
CA VAL A 6 9.26 -1.72 1.47
C VAL A 6 8.18 -2.39 0.63
N HIS A 7 7.33 -1.62 -0.03
CA HIS A 7 6.18 -2.17 -0.75
C HIS A 7 5.74 -1.18 -1.80
N PHE A 8 5.36 -1.66 -2.97
CA PHE A 8 4.68 -0.81 -3.95
C PHE A 8 3.22 -1.26 -4.08
N GLU A 9 2.38 -0.41 -4.62
CA GLU A 9 0.97 -0.73 -4.73
C GLU A 9 0.38 -0.12 -5.99
N VAL A 10 -0.40 -0.92 -6.70
CA VAL A 10 -1.18 -0.43 -7.82
C VAL A 10 -2.64 -0.69 -7.49
N VAL A 11 -3.43 0.38 -7.40
CA VAL A 11 -4.86 0.29 -7.13
C VAL A 11 -5.59 0.88 -8.32
N GLY A 12 -6.50 0.12 -8.91
CA GLY A 12 -7.29 0.57 -10.04
C GLY A 12 -8.76 0.21 -9.86
N LYS A 13 -9.47 0.12 -10.95
CA LYS A 13 -10.89 -0.21 -10.93
C LYS A 13 -11.14 -1.71 -11.11
N ASP A 14 -10.24 -2.39 -11.81
CA ASP A 14 -10.37 -3.81 -12.11
C ASP A 14 -9.04 -4.50 -11.77
N ALA A 15 -8.97 -5.02 -10.54
CA ALA A 15 -7.75 -5.65 -10.05
C ALA A 15 -7.40 -6.90 -10.85
N ASN A 16 -8.40 -7.67 -11.29
CA ASN A 16 -8.15 -8.89 -12.05
C ASN A 16 -7.50 -8.57 -13.40
N ALA A 17 -7.98 -7.54 -14.08
CA ALA A 17 -7.40 -7.12 -15.35
C ALA A 17 -5.97 -6.61 -15.16
N LEU A 18 -5.71 -5.87 -14.06
CA LEU A 18 -4.36 -5.39 -13.76
C LEU A 18 -3.40 -6.53 -13.46
N ARG A 19 -3.84 -7.52 -12.68
CA ARG A 19 -3.01 -8.71 -12.41
C ARG A 19 -2.64 -9.42 -13.71
N GLY A 20 -3.59 -9.57 -14.61
CA GLY A 20 -3.33 -10.20 -15.91
C GLY A 20 -2.32 -9.41 -16.73
N TYR A 21 -2.50 -8.11 -16.77
CA TYR A 21 -1.63 -7.23 -17.54
C TYR A 21 -0.18 -7.30 -17.03
N TYR A 22 0.03 -7.07 -15.75
CA TYR A 22 1.37 -7.05 -15.19
C TYR A 22 1.99 -8.44 -15.09
N GLY A 23 1.18 -9.46 -14.86
CA GLY A 23 1.65 -10.84 -14.88
C GLY A 23 2.18 -11.23 -16.25
N ASP A 24 1.44 -10.89 -17.31
CA ASP A 24 1.88 -11.17 -18.69
C ASP A 24 3.11 -10.38 -19.06
N LEU A 25 3.15 -9.10 -18.67
CA LEU A 25 4.25 -8.22 -19.07
C LEU A 25 5.56 -8.54 -18.35
N PHE A 26 5.50 -8.80 -17.04
CA PHE A 26 6.69 -8.94 -16.21
C PHE A 26 6.92 -10.35 -15.68
N GLY A 27 6.02 -11.27 -15.93
CA GLY A 27 6.12 -12.62 -15.36
C GLY A 27 5.82 -12.70 -13.88
N TRP A 28 5.15 -11.69 -13.34
CA TRP A 28 4.81 -11.66 -11.92
C TRP A 28 3.71 -12.65 -11.59
N LYS A 29 3.86 -13.31 -10.45
CA LYS A 29 2.86 -14.21 -9.90
C LYS A 29 2.26 -13.60 -8.65
N PHE A 30 0.97 -13.77 -8.49
CA PHE A 30 0.22 -13.12 -7.42
C PHE A 30 -0.45 -14.16 -6.53
N SER A 31 -0.58 -13.81 -5.25
CA SER A 31 -1.38 -14.59 -4.31
C SER A 31 -2.86 -14.54 -4.69
N GLU A 32 -3.65 -15.44 -4.11
CA GLU A 32 -5.10 -15.38 -4.25
C GLU A 32 -5.63 -14.03 -3.74
N PRO A 33 -6.56 -13.41 -4.47
CA PRO A 33 -7.14 -12.14 -4.02
C PRO A 33 -7.87 -12.30 -2.68
N MET A 34 -7.77 -11.28 -1.84
CA MET A 34 -8.38 -11.30 -0.51
C MET A 34 -9.07 -9.97 -0.21
N GLY A 35 -10.14 -10.07 0.56
CA GLY A 35 -10.83 -8.92 1.12
C GLY A 35 -11.66 -8.13 0.10
N PRO A 36 -12.27 -7.03 0.56
CA PRO A 36 -13.19 -6.24 -0.26
C PRO A 36 -12.51 -5.49 -1.40
N THR A 37 -11.19 -5.31 -1.34
CA THR A 37 -10.43 -4.63 -2.40
C THR A 37 -9.80 -5.59 -3.38
N ASP A 38 -10.10 -6.89 -3.26
CA ASP A 38 -9.59 -7.92 -4.18
C ASP A 38 -8.06 -7.87 -4.29
N TYR A 39 -7.39 -7.71 -3.14
CA TYR A 39 -5.97 -7.41 -3.06
C TYR A 39 -5.10 -8.67 -3.14
N SER A 40 -4.12 -8.65 -4.01
CA SER A 40 -3.12 -9.72 -4.13
C SER A 40 -1.72 -9.15 -3.95
N VAL A 41 -0.82 -9.98 -3.45
CA VAL A 41 0.60 -9.60 -3.33
C VAL A 41 1.44 -10.44 -4.27
N LEU A 42 2.59 -9.90 -4.66
CA LEU A 42 3.56 -10.64 -5.48
C LEU A 42 4.14 -11.78 -4.67
N GLU A 43 4.27 -12.94 -5.33
CA GLU A 43 4.90 -14.13 -4.74
C GLU A 43 6.32 -14.28 -5.26
N GLU A 44 7.18 -14.86 -4.44
CA GLU A 44 8.55 -15.24 -4.83
C GLU A 44 9.34 -14.05 -5.41
N GLN A 45 9.15 -12.88 -4.83
CA GLN A 45 9.75 -11.66 -5.35
C GLN A 45 11.11 -11.38 -4.72
N GLU A 46 12.11 -11.18 -5.56
CA GLU A 46 13.38 -10.59 -5.15
C GLU A 46 13.23 -9.08 -5.27
N GLY A 47 13.81 -8.34 -4.35
CA GLY A 47 13.68 -6.89 -4.32
C GLY A 47 12.43 -6.45 -3.57
N ILE A 48 11.85 -5.32 -3.97
CA ILE A 48 10.68 -4.77 -3.28
C ILE A 48 9.43 -5.55 -3.66
N GLY A 49 8.69 -6.02 -2.66
CA GLY A 49 7.41 -6.64 -2.89
C GLY A 49 6.33 -5.63 -3.24
N GLY A 50 5.18 -6.11 -3.64
CA GLY A 50 4.10 -5.22 -4.01
C GLY A 50 2.75 -5.90 -4.04
N GLY A 51 1.72 -5.10 -4.27
CA GLY A 51 0.36 -5.58 -4.33
C GLY A 51 -0.47 -4.85 -5.37
N ILE A 52 -1.53 -5.50 -5.78
CA ILE A 52 -2.51 -4.95 -6.70
C ILE A 52 -3.90 -5.16 -6.12
N GLY A 53 -4.72 -4.12 -6.16
CA GLY A 53 -6.08 -4.19 -5.67
C GLY A 53 -7.00 -3.26 -6.44
N ALA A 54 -8.27 -3.26 -6.05
CA ALA A 54 -9.28 -2.36 -6.58
C ALA A 54 -9.74 -1.41 -5.49
N GLY A 55 -9.94 -0.16 -5.84
CA GLY A 55 -10.46 0.84 -4.93
C GLY A 55 -11.99 0.83 -4.90
N PRO A 56 -12.58 1.63 -4.01
CA PRO A 56 -14.03 1.74 -3.96
C PRO A 56 -14.57 2.41 -5.21
N ASP A 57 -15.88 2.25 -5.43
CA ASP A 57 -16.56 2.86 -6.56
C ASP A 57 -16.30 4.37 -6.59
N GLY A 58 -15.98 4.87 -7.76
CA GLY A 58 -15.70 6.28 -7.96
C GLY A 58 -14.25 6.69 -7.68
N TYR A 59 -13.45 5.79 -7.13
CA TYR A 59 -12.03 6.06 -6.92
C TYR A 59 -11.24 5.75 -8.20
N SER A 60 -10.45 6.72 -8.67
CA SER A 60 -9.72 6.56 -9.93
C SER A 60 -8.49 5.67 -9.80
N GLY A 61 -8.05 5.41 -8.59
CA GLY A 61 -6.88 4.57 -8.36
C GLY A 61 -5.61 5.36 -8.05
N HIS A 62 -4.55 4.62 -7.77
CA HIS A 62 -3.23 5.22 -7.55
C HIS A 62 -2.14 4.18 -7.79
N VAL A 63 -0.94 4.66 -8.03
CA VAL A 63 0.28 3.87 -7.99
C VAL A 63 1.16 4.53 -6.94
N THR A 64 1.56 3.79 -5.92
CA THR A 64 2.31 4.37 -4.82
C THR A 64 3.29 3.37 -4.22
N PHE A 65 3.99 3.82 -3.22
CA PHE A 65 4.88 3.00 -2.42
C PHE A 65 4.54 3.18 -0.95
N TYR A 66 4.95 2.21 -0.14
CA TYR A 66 4.79 2.25 1.31
C TYR A 66 6.15 2.39 1.96
N VAL A 67 6.23 3.29 2.91
CA VAL A 67 7.45 3.53 3.70
C VAL A 67 7.26 2.89 5.07
N GLN A 68 8.27 2.15 5.52
CA GLN A 68 8.23 1.52 6.83
C GLN A 68 8.58 2.54 7.90
N VAL A 69 7.73 2.66 8.90
CA VAL A 69 7.92 3.54 10.05
C VAL A 69 7.65 2.75 11.32
N ASP A 70 8.08 3.29 12.45
CA ASP A 70 7.84 2.64 13.75
C ASP A 70 6.41 2.85 14.25
N ASP A 71 5.82 4.01 13.96
CA ASP A 71 4.49 4.39 14.44
C ASP A 71 3.73 5.11 13.33
N VAL A 72 2.78 4.39 12.72
CA VAL A 72 2.02 4.93 11.59
C VAL A 72 1.20 6.15 12.01
N GLY A 73 0.55 6.08 13.18
CA GLY A 73 -0.27 7.22 13.66
C GLY A 73 0.55 8.47 13.85
N ALA A 74 1.71 8.34 14.50
CA ALA A 74 2.61 9.48 14.70
C ALA A 74 3.12 10.03 13.37
N SER A 75 3.43 9.15 12.42
CA SER A 75 3.92 9.57 11.11
C SER A 75 2.83 10.29 10.30
N LEU A 76 1.58 9.84 10.40
CA LEU A 76 0.46 10.54 9.77
C LEU A 76 0.29 11.94 10.34
N ASP A 77 0.37 12.08 11.67
CA ASP A 77 0.29 13.38 12.32
C ASP A 77 1.44 14.30 11.86
N ARG A 78 2.63 13.73 11.76
CA ARG A 78 3.80 14.48 11.30
C ARG A 78 3.63 14.91 9.84
N ALA A 79 3.09 14.04 8.98
CA ALA A 79 2.82 14.38 7.59
C ALA A 79 1.89 15.59 7.49
N GLU A 80 0.83 15.61 8.32
CA GLU A 80 -0.07 16.76 8.35
C GLU A 80 0.64 18.03 8.81
N SER A 81 1.45 17.93 9.83
CA SER A 81 2.17 19.09 10.36
C SER A 81 3.13 19.68 9.32
N LEU A 82 3.56 18.88 8.36
CA LEU A 82 4.48 19.30 7.29
C LEU A 82 3.77 19.72 6.00
N GLY A 83 2.43 19.76 5.99
CA GLY A 83 1.67 20.25 4.86
C GLY A 83 0.93 19.21 4.04
N GLY A 84 1.01 17.94 4.41
CA GLY A 84 0.22 16.88 3.80
C GLY A 84 -1.14 16.74 4.44
N LYS A 85 -1.85 15.67 4.07
CA LYS A 85 -3.17 15.37 4.63
C LYS A 85 -3.29 13.90 4.95
N LYS A 86 -3.85 13.57 6.11
CA LYS A 86 -4.23 12.19 6.40
C LYS A 86 -5.35 11.76 5.48
N MET A 87 -5.27 10.53 4.98
CA MET A 87 -6.33 9.95 4.16
C MET A 87 -6.95 8.74 4.83
N MET A 88 -6.13 7.90 5.47
CA MET A 88 -6.58 6.64 6.04
C MET A 88 -5.62 6.20 7.12
N GLY A 89 -6.15 5.55 8.16
CA GLY A 89 -5.36 4.90 9.18
C GLY A 89 -5.07 5.77 10.40
N PRO A 90 -4.34 5.21 11.37
CA PRO A 90 -3.70 3.89 11.32
C PRO A 90 -4.72 2.74 11.43
N ASP A 91 -4.60 1.75 10.56
CA ASP A 91 -5.47 0.59 10.54
C ASP A 91 -4.65 -0.69 10.57
N GLU A 92 -5.05 -1.64 11.41
CA GLU A 92 -4.40 -2.94 11.46
C GLU A 92 -4.97 -3.84 10.37
N VAL A 93 -4.08 -4.52 9.62
CA VAL A 93 -4.50 -5.48 8.61
C VAL A 93 -4.85 -6.79 9.32
N PRO A 94 -6.10 -7.26 9.22
CA PRO A 94 -6.53 -8.47 9.92
C PRO A 94 -5.68 -9.68 9.55
N GLY A 95 -5.31 -10.46 10.55
CA GLY A 95 -4.59 -11.72 10.35
C GLY A 95 -3.08 -11.60 10.26
N VAL A 96 -2.53 -10.42 10.00
CA VAL A 96 -1.07 -10.24 9.90
C VAL A 96 -0.51 -9.23 10.90
N GLY A 97 -1.36 -8.39 11.49
CA GLY A 97 -0.92 -7.46 12.53
C GLY A 97 -0.12 -6.26 12.05
N ILE A 98 0.08 -6.13 10.76
CA ILE A 98 0.74 -4.96 10.16
C ILE A 98 -0.22 -3.77 10.28
N VAL A 99 0.32 -2.60 10.63
CA VAL A 99 -0.47 -1.37 10.66
C VAL A 99 -0.15 -0.57 9.41
N ILE A 100 -1.18 -0.03 8.77
CA ILE A 100 -1.03 0.75 7.55
C ILE A 100 -1.72 2.10 7.67
N GLY A 101 -1.30 3.04 6.83
CA GLY A 101 -1.94 4.34 6.70
C GLY A 101 -1.63 4.93 5.34
N LEU A 102 -2.43 5.88 4.94
CA LEU A 102 -2.24 6.64 3.70
C LEU A 102 -2.33 8.12 4.01
N PHE A 103 -1.50 8.89 3.34
CA PHE A 103 -1.59 10.35 3.38
C PHE A 103 -1.36 10.89 1.97
N SER A 104 -1.73 12.14 1.75
CA SER A 104 -1.31 12.84 0.54
C SER A 104 -0.22 13.83 0.90
N ASP A 105 0.77 13.92 0.03
CA ASP A 105 1.87 14.87 0.19
C ASP A 105 1.40 16.28 -0.18
N PRO A 106 2.23 17.33 -0.02
CA PRO A 106 1.79 18.69 -0.31
C PRO A 106 1.31 18.94 -1.75
N GLU A 107 1.66 18.06 -2.68
CA GLU A 107 1.19 18.16 -4.06
C GLU A 107 0.02 17.23 -4.37
N GLY A 108 -0.46 16.48 -3.37
CA GLY A 108 -1.61 15.61 -3.54
C GLY A 108 -1.32 14.18 -3.93
N HIS A 109 -0.05 13.77 -3.93
CA HIS A 109 0.29 12.37 -4.23
C HIS A 109 -0.05 11.47 -3.03
N VAL A 110 -0.67 10.33 -3.31
CA VAL A 110 -1.01 9.36 -2.27
C VAL A 110 0.21 8.51 -1.93
N ILE A 111 0.59 8.48 -0.67
CA ILE A 111 1.75 7.73 -0.19
C ILE A 111 1.31 6.83 0.97
N GLY A 112 1.87 5.62 1.03
CA GLY A 112 1.54 4.66 2.08
C GLY A 112 2.58 4.62 3.19
N LEU A 113 2.11 4.26 4.37
CA LEU A 113 2.96 4.01 5.54
C LEU A 113 2.61 2.63 6.08
N MET A 114 3.59 1.93 6.59
CA MET A 114 3.35 0.67 7.27
C MET A 114 4.33 0.50 8.43
N SER A 115 3.88 -0.21 9.44
CA SER A 115 4.75 -0.69 10.51
C SER A 115 4.62 -2.20 10.61
N PRO A 116 5.71 -2.91 10.98
CA PRO A 116 5.64 -4.35 11.15
C PRO A 116 4.67 -4.75 12.25
N ALA A 117 4.25 -6.01 12.23
CA ALA A 117 3.41 -6.56 13.29
C ALA A 117 4.12 -6.44 14.63
N ALA A 118 3.33 -6.21 15.69
CA ALA A 118 3.85 -6.09 17.03
C ALA A 118 4.58 -7.38 17.41
N GLY A 119 5.76 -7.25 18.04
CA GLY A 119 6.57 -8.38 18.43
C GLY A 119 7.48 -8.93 17.34
N SER A 120 7.51 -8.32 16.18
CA SER A 120 8.37 -8.73 15.05
C SER A 120 9.76 -8.16 15.18
#